data_9b716026f0a6b209194a3328cd296f93
#
_entry.id   9b716026f0a6b209194a3328cd296f93
#
_cell.length_a   1.000
_cell.length_b   1.000
_cell.length_c   1.000
_cell.angle_alpha   90.00
_cell.angle_beta   90.00
_cell.angle_gamma   90.00
#
_symmetry.space_group_name_H-M   'P 1'
#
loop_
_entity.id
_entity.type
_entity.pdbx_description
1 polymer ?
#
loop_
_entity_poly.entity_id
_entity_poly.type
_entity_poly.pdbx_seq_one_letter_code
_entity_poly.pdbx_strand_id
1 'polypeptide(L)'
;MLRVLFVSTVLLAMSGSALADDVETCRARKAEANDQSSDAMDRQAEAKARLEACEKVVASGQASGKDLGIANFVRGQAFRLKHDRDKAISAFDAAYAADPDKSEYLTFRGLAYEEKGDDDHAMADYNLVLQTHPRAGRALYNRGTLYLRKGALQSALDDFNEALKYASNTPLLAYLAHAARGRVLTINKDFDGALADFSEAERIDPTRPRARINRCLAYTAMGQFDQALADCSSVIEKAPKDQFAVVSRAEAYLAKGDLDAAFKDYNFVLGLNPNNVRAHTGRGQLFENKHDVAQARADYRSAAFALTPYDNFETGIARQVARERLAALTPQAPAAPDNGRRTALIIGNGAYKNVRPLDNPPRDARLIAAALKDVGFQTVTLSYDLTRDKFFEALRAFASDAEKADWAVVYYAGHGLEIGGVNYLVPVDARLTVDKDAETEAVALEQVIAAVGGARKLRLVMLDACRNNPFAPTMKQTMELKLVEKGFSDIEPAAGFMVVYAAKHGQTALEGDGVDSPFATAVARDIREPHVEVRKLFDLVRDDVWTASKHQQQPFTYGSPPGREDFYFVAVK
;
A
#
# COMPACT_ATOMS: atom_id res chain seq x y z
N MET A 1 14.04 5.67 62.34
CA MET A 1 14.00 6.57 61.17
C MET A 1 15.25 6.52 60.29
N LEU A 2 16.45 6.23 60.79
CA LEU A 2 17.70 6.24 59.94
C LEU A 2 17.84 5.04 58.99
N ARG A 3 17.21 3.89 59.20
CA ARG A 3 17.31 2.73 58.27
C ARG A 3 16.44 2.81 57.03
N VAL A 4 15.37 3.62 57.02
CA VAL A 4 14.48 3.78 55.85
C VAL A 4 15.07 4.78 54.84
N LEU A 5 15.81 5.78 55.31
CA LEU A 5 16.49 6.76 54.41
C LEU A 5 17.69 6.14 53.67
N PHE A 6 18.39 5.15 54.26
CA PHE A 6 19.56 4.53 53.61
C PHE A 6 19.16 3.56 52.49
N VAL A 7 18.00 2.88 52.60
CA VAL A 7 17.50 1.96 51.59
C VAL A 7 16.95 2.75 50.38
N SER A 8 16.31 3.90 50.60
CA SER A 8 15.79 4.75 49.52
C SER A 8 16.92 5.42 48.71
N THR A 9 18.01 5.84 49.37
CA THR A 9 19.16 6.46 48.67
C THR A 9 20.00 5.42 47.91
N VAL A 10 20.13 4.18 48.40
CA VAL A 10 20.84 3.11 47.71
C VAL A 10 20.03 2.59 46.52
N LEU A 11 18.71 2.49 46.62
CA LEU A 11 17.82 2.13 45.50
C LEU A 11 17.80 3.21 44.39
N LEU A 12 17.83 4.49 44.73
CA LEU A 12 17.95 5.59 43.76
C LEU A 12 19.33 5.64 43.13
N ALA A 13 20.39 5.33 43.84
CA ALA A 13 21.75 5.28 43.28
C ALA A 13 21.95 4.06 42.38
N MET A 14 21.35 2.90 42.68
CA MET A 14 21.40 1.70 41.85
C MET A 14 20.55 1.86 40.56
N SER A 15 19.41 2.56 40.62
CA SER A 15 18.61 2.84 39.44
C SER A 15 19.27 3.87 38.50
N GLY A 16 20.04 4.80 39.06
CA GLY A 16 20.81 5.78 38.29
C GLY A 16 22.00 5.17 37.56
N SER A 17 22.70 4.19 38.14
CA SER A 17 23.81 3.50 37.48
C SER A 17 23.30 2.58 36.33
N ALA A 18 22.22 1.84 36.53
CA ALA A 18 21.64 0.97 35.52
C ALA A 18 21.13 1.76 34.31
N LEU A 19 20.53 2.93 34.51
CA LEU A 19 20.09 3.80 33.43
C LEU A 19 21.29 4.40 32.66
N ALA A 20 22.38 4.74 33.36
CA ALA A 20 23.60 5.24 32.74
C ALA A 20 24.23 4.19 31.81
N ASP A 21 24.27 2.93 32.23
CA ASP A 21 24.76 1.80 31.43
C ASP A 21 23.85 1.54 30.22
N ASP A 22 22.53 1.61 30.37
CA ASP A 22 21.57 1.50 29.27
C ASP A 22 21.73 2.67 28.26
N VAL A 23 21.96 3.90 28.74
CA VAL A 23 22.22 5.07 27.89
C VAL A 23 23.53 4.89 27.12
N GLU A 24 24.60 4.42 27.76
CA GLU A 24 25.88 4.16 27.10
C GLU A 24 25.74 3.07 26.03
N THR A 25 25.09 1.96 26.34
CA THR A 25 24.82 0.87 25.40
C THR A 25 23.95 1.34 24.23
N CYS A 26 22.94 2.15 24.49
CA CYS A 26 22.07 2.71 23.46
C CYS A 26 22.82 3.67 22.52
N ARG A 27 23.73 4.51 23.06
CA ARG A 27 24.58 5.42 22.30
C ARG A 27 25.65 4.70 21.46
N ALA A 28 26.10 3.53 21.88
CA ALA A 28 27.22 2.84 21.24
C ALA A 28 26.94 2.64 19.74
N ARG A 29 27.52 3.51 18.92
CA ARG A 29 27.72 3.25 17.50
C ARG A 29 29.06 2.51 17.40
N LYS A 30 29.05 1.19 17.23
CA LYS A 30 30.24 0.62 16.58
C LYS A 30 30.30 1.22 15.18
N ALA A 31 31.46 1.79 14.85
CA ALA A 31 31.79 2.19 13.49
C ALA A 31 31.29 1.08 12.55
N GLU A 32 30.68 1.46 11.42
CA GLU A 32 30.38 0.51 10.33
C GLU A 32 31.70 -0.20 10.03
N ALA A 33 31.90 -1.33 10.67
CA ALA A 33 33.21 -1.96 10.73
C ALA A 33 33.51 -2.57 9.36
N ASN A 34 34.56 -2.12 8.77
CA ASN A 34 35.33 -2.88 7.80
C ASN A 34 35.88 -4.19 8.40
N ASP A 35 35.40 -4.61 9.55
CA ASP A 35 35.82 -5.83 10.22
C ASP A 35 34.96 -7.00 9.72
N GLN A 36 35.51 -7.70 8.71
CA GLN A 36 34.98 -8.95 8.15
C GLN A 36 35.06 -10.13 9.13
N SER A 37 35.53 -9.93 10.36
CA SER A 37 35.85 -11.01 11.31
C SER A 37 34.76 -11.29 12.35
N SER A 38 33.71 -10.43 12.51
CA SER A 38 32.62 -10.72 13.45
C SER A 38 31.53 -11.54 12.79
N ASP A 39 31.17 -12.66 13.41
CA ASP A 39 30.11 -13.56 12.98
C ASP A 39 28.78 -12.79 12.82
N ALA A 40 27.97 -13.13 11.80
CA ALA A 40 26.68 -12.47 11.56
C ALA A 40 25.73 -12.61 12.79
N MET A 41 25.90 -13.67 13.58
CA MET A 41 25.17 -13.89 14.83
C MET A 41 25.56 -12.89 15.92
N ASP A 42 26.83 -12.54 16.04
CA ASP A 42 27.30 -11.56 17.04
C ASP A 42 26.77 -10.16 16.73
N ARG A 43 26.76 -9.77 15.47
CA ARG A 43 26.17 -8.48 15.04
C ARG A 43 24.67 -8.39 15.31
N GLN A 44 23.94 -9.47 15.14
CA GLN A 44 22.50 -9.52 15.41
C GLN A 44 22.22 -9.46 16.91
N ALA A 45 23.04 -10.13 17.73
CA ALA A 45 22.94 -10.07 19.19
C ALA A 45 23.25 -8.66 19.73
N GLU A 46 24.29 -8.00 19.21
CA GLU A 46 24.63 -6.62 19.57
C GLU A 46 23.53 -5.61 19.18
N ALA A 47 22.97 -5.74 17.97
CA ALA A 47 21.87 -4.89 17.52
C ALA A 47 20.62 -5.08 18.38
N LYS A 48 20.33 -6.29 18.81
CA LYS A 48 19.23 -6.61 19.73
C LYS A 48 19.47 -6.01 21.12
N ALA A 49 20.66 -6.21 21.70
CA ALA A 49 21.01 -5.64 23.00
C ALA A 49 20.94 -4.11 23.00
N ARG A 50 21.41 -3.47 21.92
CA ARG A 50 21.31 -2.02 21.74
C ARG A 50 19.85 -1.56 21.69
N LEU A 51 18.98 -2.25 20.95
CA LEU A 51 17.55 -1.91 20.89
C LEU A 51 16.89 -2.06 22.27
N GLU A 52 17.16 -3.15 22.99
CA GLU A 52 16.64 -3.38 24.34
C GLU A 52 17.07 -2.28 25.33
N ALA A 53 18.34 -1.85 25.28
CA ALA A 53 18.83 -0.73 26.08
C ALA A 53 18.12 0.59 25.72
N CYS A 54 17.95 0.88 24.43
CA CYS A 54 17.22 2.07 23.97
C CYS A 54 15.73 2.04 24.40
N GLU A 55 15.09 0.87 24.40
CA GLU A 55 13.71 0.72 24.87
C GLU A 55 13.59 1.01 26.37
N LYS A 56 14.55 0.56 27.20
CA LYS A 56 14.60 0.88 28.62
C LYS A 56 14.85 2.37 28.86
N VAL A 57 15.74 3.01 28.08
CA VAL A 57 15.99 4.45 28.15
C VAL A 57 14.69 5.23 27.92
N VAL A 58 13.92 4.88 26.89
CA VAL A 58 12.61 5.54 26.63
C VAL A 58 11.60 5.25 27.73
N ALA A 59 11.51 3.99 28.19
CA ALA A 59 10.55 3.57 29.20
C ALA A 59 10.82 4.21 30.60
N SER A 60 12.07 4.57 30.88
CA SER A 60 12.44 5.20 32.17
C SER A 60 11.76 6.56 32.38
N GLY A 61 11.44 7.29 31.27
CA GLY A 61 10.93 8.66 31.32
C GLY A 61 11.91 9.69 31.89
N GLN A 62 13.17 9.30 32.19
CA GLN A 62 14.18 10.16 32.80
C GLN A 62 15.17 10.75 31.79
N ALA A 63 15.30 10.12 30.62
CA ALA A 63 16.17 10.60 29.55
C ALA A 63 15.54 11.80 28.84
N SER A 64 16.38 12.75 28.42
CA SER A 64 15.95 13.95 27.69
C SER A 64 16.99 14.35 26.64
N GLY A 65 16.63 15.29 25.77
CA GLY A 65 17.54 15.82 24.77
C GLY A 65 18.15 14.72 23.88
N LYS A 66 19.46 14.78 23.69
CA LYS A 66 20.17 13.89 22.76
C LYS A 66 20.01 12.40 23.05
N ASP A 67 19.92 12.01 24.32
CA ASP A 67 19.82 10.59 24.69
C ASP A 67 18.47 10.03 24.32
N LEU A 68 17.41 10.76 24.65
CA LEU A 68 16.05 10.39 24.25
C LEU A 68 15.92 10.41 22.71
N GLY A 69 16.56 11.39 22.05
CA GLY A 69 16.60 11.48 20.58
C GLY A 69 17.23 10.22 19.96
N ILE A 70 18.43 9.82 20.43
CA ILE A 70 19.11 8.61 19.95
C ILE A 70 18.28 7.36 20.22
N ALA A 71 17.71 7.23 21.42
CA ALA A 71 16.93 6.05 21.78
C ALA A 71 15.69 5.87 20.90
N ASN A 72 14.94 6.96 20.65
CA ASN A 72 13.80 6.93 19.75
C ASN A 72 14.21 6.69 18.29
N PHE A 73 15.34 7.24 17.84
CA PHE A 73 15.87 6.99 16.49
C PHE A 73 16.19 5.51 16.26
N VAL A 74 16.88 4.85 17.20
CA VAL A 74 17.18 3.41 17.12
C VAL A 74 15.90 2.58 17.07
N ARG A 75 14.91 2.93 17.90
CA ARG A 75 13.57 2.29 17.86
C ARG A 75 12.90 2.49 16.49
N GLY A 76 12.94 3.70 15.95
CA GLY A 76 12.40 4.02 14.62
C GLY A 76 13.04 3.17 13.52
N GLN A 77 14.37 3.02 13.53
CA GLN A 77 15.07 2.14 12.62
C GLN A 77 14.65 0.66 12.77
N ALA A 78 14.47 0.19 14.01
CA ALA A 78 14.03 -1.18 14.28
C ALA A 78 12.58 -1.43 13.79
N PHE A 79 11.66 -0.48 13.99
CA PHE A 79 10.30 -0.57 13.47
C PHE A 79 10.28 -0.57 11.94
N ARG A 80 11.09 0.27 11.30
CA ARG A 80 11.20 0.31 9.84
C ARG A 80 11.68 -1.03 9.28
N LEU A 81 12.68 -1.67 9.89
CA LEU A 81 13.16 -3.01 9.51
C LEU A 81 12.11 -4.10 9.70
N LYS A 82 11.18 -3.92 10.66
CA LYS A 82 10.04 -4.81 10.87
C LYS A 82 8.83 -4.45 9.98
N HIS A 83 9.00 -3.49 9.07
CA HIS A 83 7.94 -2.95 8.20
C HIS A 83 6.75 -2.32 8.94
N ASP A 84 6.91 -1.95 10.22
CA ASP A 84 5.94 -1.20 11.00
C ASP A 84 6.18 0.31 10.81
N ARG A 85 5.69 0.83 9.68
CA ARG A 85 6.00 2.17 9.20
C ARG A 85 5.42 3.26 10.10
N ASP A 86 4.23 3.05 10.66
CA ASP A 86 3.57 4.04 11.53
C ASP A 86 4.32 4.19 12.86
N LYS A 87 4.75 3.08 13.46
CA LYS A 87 5.61 3.14 14.65
C LYS A 87 6.99 3.71 14.35
N ALA A 88 7.53 3.46 13.16
CA ALA A 88 8.80 4.06 12.75
C ALA A 88 8.68 5.58 12.65
N ILE A 89 7.64 6.10 11.99
CA ILE A 89 7.35 7.53 11.87
C ILE A 89 7.20 8.17 13.26
N SER A 90 6.33 7.59 14.11
CA SER A 90 6.12 8.10 15.48
C SER A 90 7.40 8.10 16.33
N ALA A 91 8.27 7.11 16.15
CA ALA A 91 9.54 7.07 16.86
C ALA A 91 10.53 8.12 16.33
N PHE A 92 10.57 8.38 15.02
CA PHE A 92 11.39 9.46 14.44
C PHE A 92 10.85 10.84 14.81
N ASP A 93 9.52 11.03 14.93
CA ASP A 93 8.90 12.24 15.47
C ASP A 93 9.39 12.52 16.90
N ALA A 94 9.32 11.50 17.76
CA ALA A 94 9.79 11.62 19.14
C ALA A 94 11.31 11.87 19.22
N ALA A 95 12.09 11.31 18.28
CA ALA A 95 13.53 11.55 18.19
C ALA A 95 13.81 13.02 17.84
N TYR A 96 13.13 13.57 16.83
CA TYR A 96 13.29 14.94 16.41
C TYR A 96 12.78 15.94 17.46
N ALA A 97 11.68 15.66 18.12
CA ALA A 97 11.17 16.49 19.20
C ALA A 97 12.14 16.55 20.40
N ALA A 98 12.88 15.47 20.68
CA ALA A 98 13.88 15.42 21.76
C ALA A 98 15.20 16.11 21.39
N ASP A 99 15.66 16.06 20.14
CA ASP A 99 16.92 16.64 19.66
C ASP A 99 16.74 17.21 18.24
N PRO A 100 16.15 18.42 18.10
CA PRO A 100 15.86 19.05 16.80
C PRO A 100 17.09 19.40 15.97
N ASP A 101 18.27 19.49 16.58
CA ASP A 101 19.52 19.77 15.88
C ASP A 101 20.00 18.61 14.99
N LYS A 102 19.40 17.43 15.14
CA LYS A 102 19.73 16.24 14.38
C LYS A 102 18.83 16.05 13.16
N SER A 103 19.18 16.70 12.06
CA SER A 103 18.48 16.58 10.77
C SER A 103 18.39 15.13 10.22
N GLU A 104 19.25 14.23 10.70
CA GLU A 104 19.22 12.81 10.35
C GLU A 104 17.85 12.17 10.71
N TYR A 105 17.22 12.58 11.81
CA TYR A 105 15.93 12.03 12.23
C TYR A 105 14.83 12.32 11.22
N LEU A 106 14.78 13.55 10.70
CA LEU A 106 13.86 13.92 9.62
C LEU A 106 14.17 13.18 8.32
N THR A 107 15.46 12.97 8.00
CA THR A 107 15.84 12.21 6.81
C THR A 107 15.30 10.77 6.86
N PHE A 108 15.34 10.12 8.03
CA PHE A 108 14.82 8.76 8.20
C PHE A 108 13.30 8.74 8.36
N ARG A 109 12.68 9.79 8.88
CA ARG A 109 11.22 9.93 8.88
C ARG A 109 10.69 10.06 7.46
N GLY A 110 11.32 10.91 6.64
CA GLY A 110 11.01 11.03 5.22
C GLY A 110 11.13 9.68 4.49
N LEU A 111 12.17 8.90 4.77
CA LEU A 111 12.31 7.55 4.21
C LEU A 111 11.19 6.60 4.67
N ALA A 112 10.74 6.70 5.92
CA ALA A 112 9.62 5.91 6.42
C ALA A 112 8.28 6.33 5.77
N TYR A 113 8.08 7.63 5.51
CA TYR A 113 6.96 8.13 4.71
C TYR A 113 6.99 7.60 3.28
N GLU A 114 8.17 7.59 2.61
CA GLU A 114 8.29 6.97 1.28
C GLU A 114 7.91 5.49 1.28
N GLU A 115 8.39 4.72 2.26
CA GLU A 115 8.07 3.31 2.42
C GLU A 115 6.58 3.06 2.71
N LYS A 116 5.88 4.08 3.25
CA LYS A 116 4.42 4.10 3.44
C LYS A 116 3.66 4.52 2.16
N GLY A 117 4.36 5.09 1.18
CA GLY A 117 3.76 5.67 -0.03
C GLY A 117 3.29 7.12 0.15
N ASP A 118 3.70 7.79 1.21
CA ASP A 118 3.39 9.19 1.51
C ASP A 118 4.52 10.11 1.01
N ASP A 119 4.54 10.30 -0.30
CA ASP A 119 5.58 11.07 -0.98
C ASP A 119 5.59 12.55 -0.60
N ASP A 120 4.45 13.10 -0.20
CA ASP A 120 4.34 14.53 0.09
C ASP A 120 4.97 14.87 1.44
N HIS A 121 4.73 14.05 2.47
CA HIS A 121 5.42 14.19 3.76
C HIS A 121 6.92 13.87 3.64
N ALA A 122 7.30 12.86 2.85
CA ALA A 122 8.71 12.57 2.58
C ALA A 122 9.43 13.76 1.95
N MET A 123 8.83 14.39 0.92
CA MET A 123 9.36 15.57 0.25
C MET A 123 9.49 16.75 1.22
N ALA A 124 8.49 16.98 2.07
CA ALA A 124 8.50 18.03 3.08
C ALA A 124 9.67 17.86 4.06
N ASP A 125 9.90 16.64 4.54
CA ASP A 125 11.01 16.33 5.46
C ASP A 125 12.38 16.57 4.80
N TYR A 126 12.59 16.07 3.58
CA TYR A 126 13.85 16.27 2.87
C TYR A 126 14.11 17.75 2.58
N ASN A 127 13.08 18.50 2.18
CA ASN A 127 13.19 19.93 1.96
C ASN A 127 13.55 20.68 3.24
N LEU A 128 12.93 20.35 4.37
CA LEU A 128 13.24 20.94 5.67
C LEU A 128 14.70 20.65 6.09
N VAL A 129 15.16 19.41 5.91
CA VAL A 129 16.58 19.07 6.15
C VAL A 129 17.50 19.92 5.27
N LEU A 130 17.21 20.03 3.97
CA LEU A 130 18.09 20.73 3.03
C LEU A 130 18.04 22.26 3.16
N GLN A 131 16.96 22.79 3.74
CA GLN A 131 16.84 24.21 4.08
C GLN A 131 17.80 24.61 5.21
N THR A 132 17.95 23.74 6.21
CA THR A 132 18.82 23.97 7.37
C THR A 132 20.22 23.38 7.18
N HIS A 133 20.35 22.32 6.43
CA HIS A 133 21.59 21.56 6.16
C HIS A 133 21.74 21.29 4.66
N PRO A 134 22.10 22.28 3.82
CA PRO A 134 22.16 22.13 2.36
C PRO A 134 23.15 21.05 1.88
N ARG A 135 24.09 20.66 2.74
CA ARG A 135 25.12 19.64 2.45
C ARG A 135 24.77 18.24 2.97
N ALA A 136 23.53 18.01 3.37
CA ALA A 136 23.08 16.71 3.85
C ALA A 136 22.95 15.71 2.68
N GLY A 137 24.07 15.08 2.30
CA GLY A 137 24.17 14.24 1.11
C GLY A 137 23.14 13.10 1.07
N ARG A 138 22.77 12.52 2.23
CA ARG A 138 21.73 11.49 2.30
C ARG A 138 20.34 12.06 1.99
N ALA A 139 20.02 13.25 2.47
CA ALA A 139 18.75 13.90 2.17
C ALA A 139 18.66 14.28 0.68
N LEU A 140 19.76 14.78 0.09
CA LEU A 140 19.86 15.02 -1.36
C LEU A 140 19.63 13.72 -2.14
N TYR A 141 20.34 12.64 -1.79
CA TYR A 141 20.15 11.35 -2.45
C TYR A 141 18.70 10.85 -2.36
N ASN A 142 18.08 10.88 -1.18
CA ASN A 142 16.71 10.42 -1.01
C ASN A 142 15.71 11.32 -1.77
N ARG A 143 15.87 12.64 -1.72
CA ARG A 143 15.02 13.55 -2.51
C ARG A 143 15.20 13.35 -4.01
N GLY A 144 16.43 13.12 -4.46
CA GLY A 144 16.73 12.75 -5.85
C GLY A 144 16.05 11.46 -6.28
N THR A 145 16.02 10.43 -5.41
CA THR A 145 15.28 9.18 -5.71
C THR A 145 13.78 9.39 -5.77
N LEU A 146 13.23 10.27 -4.94
CA LEU A 146 11.82 10.65 -4.98
C LEU A 146 11.48 11.45 -6.25
N TYR A 147 12.35 12.39 -6.68
CA TYR A 147 12.22 13.07 -7.96
C TYR A 147 12.26 12.11 -9.14
N LEU A 148 13.20 11.14 -9.13
CA LEU A 148 13.26 10.10 -10.16
C LEU A 148 11.95 9.31 -10.23
N ARG A 149 11.40 8.89 -9.10
CA ARG A 149 10.11 8.17 -9.05
C ARG A 149 8.95 9.00 -9.59
N LYS A 150 8.95 10.33 -9.33
CA LYS A 150 7.97 11.27 -9.89
C LYS A 150 8.25 11.66 -11.36
N GLY A 151 9.31 11.15 -11.98
CA GLY A 151 9.68 11.46 -13.36
C GLY A 151 10.35 12.83 -13.54
N ALA A 152 10.69 13.53 -12.46
CA ALA A 152 11.38 14.82 -12.48
C ALA A 152 12.90 14.62 -12.67
N LEU A 153 13.30 14.19 -13.88
CA LEU A 153 14.64 13.69 -14.15
C LEU A 153 15.74 14.74 -13.92
N GLN A 154 15.50 16.02 -14.30
CA GLN A 154 16.50 17.08 -14.11
C GLN A 154 16.72 17.35 -12.61
N SER A 155 15.65 17.47 -11.82
CA SER A 155 15.75 17.68 -10.38
C SER A 155 16.46 16.50 -9.68
N ALA A 156 16.23 15.27 -10.16
CA ALA A 156 16.93 14.09 -9.68
C ALA A 156 18.45 14.17 -9.99
N LEU A 157 18.83 14.57 -11.22
CA LEU A 157 20.24 14.77 -11.59
C LEU A 157 20.92 15.82 -10.73
N ASP A 158 20.25 16.96 -10.51
CA ASP A 158 20.79 18.06 -9.70
C ASP A 158 21.06 17.58 -8.26
N ASP A 159 20.12 16.89 -7.66
CA ASP A 159 20.26 16.34 -6.32
C ASP A 159 21.35 15.25 -6.22
N PHE A 160 21.44 14.35 -7.20
CA PHE A 160 22.51 13.33 -7.20
C PHE A 160 23.90 13.95 -7.44
N ASN A 161 24.01 14.95 -8.31
CA ASN A 161 25.23 15.69 -8.52
C ASN A 161 25.68 16.38 -7.24
N GLU A 162 24.75 17.01 -6.53
CA GLU A 162 25.04 17.68 -5.27
C GLU A 162 25.39 16.66 -4.16
N ALA A 163 24.67 15.52 -4.07
CA ALA A 163 24.98 14.46 -3.12
C ALA A 163 26.40 13.91 -3.29
N LEU A 164 26.87 13.75 -4.52
CA LEU A 164 28.21 13.25 -4.84
C LEU A 164 29.32 14.20 -4.36
N LYS A 165 29.11 15.52 -4.36
CA LYS A 165 30.07 16.49 -3.81
C LYS A 165 30.34 16.27 -2.32
N TYR A 166 29.36 15.75 -1.58
CA TYR A 166 29.43 15.52 -0.14
C TYR A 166 29.59 14.05 0.26
N ALA A 167 29.82 13.17 -0.72
CA ALA A 167 29.95 11.73 -0.50
C ALA A 167 31.38 11.23 -0.25
N SER A 168 32.40 12.11 -0.30
CA SER A 168 33.83 11.75 -0.28
C SER A 168 34.24 10.85 0.90
N ASN A 169 33.60 11.02 2.05
CA ASN A 169 33.86 10.22 3.27
C ASN A 169 32.76 9.19 3.56
N THR A 170 31.87 8.93 2.60
CA THR A 170 30.74 8.03 2.77
C THR A 170 30.62 7.12 1.55
N PRO A 171 31.44 6.03 1.47
CA PRO A 171 31.48 5.17 0.28
C PRO A 171 30.11 4.64 -0.13
N LEU A 172 29.26 4.28 0.85
CA LEU A 172 27.90 3.83 0.58
C LEU A 172 27.05 4.91 -0.13
N LEU A 173 27.14 6.16 0.31
CA LEU A 173 26.40 7.25 -0.34
C LEU A 173 26.93 7.48 -1.75
N ALA A 174 28.25 7.48 -1.95
CA ALA A 174 28.86 7.61 -3.27
C ALA A 174 28.40 6.50 -4.22
N TYR A 175 28.44 5.23 -3.77
CA TYR A 175 27.93 4.09 -4.53
C TYR A 175 26.47 4.28 -4.95
N LEU A 176 25.60 4.63 -3.99
CA LEU A 176 24.16 4.80 -4.23
C LEU A 176 23.90 5.96 -5.19
N ALA A 177 24.58 7.10 -5.02
CA ALA A 177 24.38 8.28 -5.85
C ALA A 177 24.88 8.07 -7.29
N HIS A 178 26.04 7.43 -7.48
CA HIS A 178 26.51 7.04 -8.82
C HIS A 178 25.53 6.06 -9.48
N ALA A 179 25.11 5.00 -8.79
CA ALA A 179 24.17 4.03 -9.35
C ALA A 179 22.81 4.66 -9.71
N ALA A 180 22.32 5.64 -8.93
CA ALA A 180 21.07 6.33 -9.18
C ALA A 180 21.21 7.37 -10.30
N ARG A 181 22.32 8.14 -10.33
CA ARG A 181 22.59 9.11 -11.40
C ARG A 181 22.73 8.40 -12.75
N GLY A 182 23.51 7.31 -12.79
CA GLY A 182 23.66 6.50 -14.00
C GLY A 182 22.33 5.99 -14.54
N ARG A 183 21.35 5.67 -13.68
CA ARG A 183 19.99 5.33 -14.12
C ARG A 183 19.29 6.51 -14.81
N VAL A 184 19.35 7.71 -14.23
CA VAL A 184 18.76 8.89 -14.85
C VAL A 184 19.41 9.17 -16.19
N LEU A 185 20.75 9.07 -16.27
CA LEU A 185 21.50 9.22 -17.52
C LEU A 185 21.08 8.17 -18.57
N THR A 186 20.85 6.92 -18.16
CA THR A 186 20.31 5.88 -19.06
C THR A 186 18.95 6.28 -19.65
N ILE A 187 18.04 6.82 -18.82
CA ILE A 187 16.72 7.29 -19.25
C ILE A 187 16.86 8.46 -20.25
N ASN A 188 17.80 9.37 -20.00
CA ASN A 188 18.12 10.51 -20.87
C ASN A 188 18.93 10.09 -22.11
N LYS A 189 19.26 8.79 -22.25
CA LYS A 189 20.09 8.22 -23.33
C LYS A 189 21.53 8.73 -23.36
N ASP A 190 22.01 9.30 -22.26
CA ASP A 190 23.44 9.57 -22.03
C ASP A 190 24.09 8.28 -21.54
N PHE A 191 24.34 7.36 -22.47
CA PHE A 191 24.86 6.03 -22.12
C PHE A 191 26.31 6.08 -21.67
N ASP A 192 27.13 6.96 -22.22
CA ASP A 192 28.53 7.08 -21.83
C ASP A 192 28.65 7.56 -20.38
N GLY A 193 27.90 8.58 -20.00
CA GLY A 193 27.81 9.05 -18.63
C GLY A 193 27.26 7.97 -17.68
N ALA A 194 26.23 7.23 -18.12
CA ALA A 194 25.65 6.15 -17.33
C ALA A 194 26.65 5.03 -17.05
N LEU A 195 27.36 4.55 -18.08
CA LEU A 195 28.37 3.48 -17.96
C LEU A 195 29.56 3.89 -17.08
N ALA A 196 29.98 5.17 -17.17
CA ALA A 196 31.02 5.72 -16.30
C ALA A 196 30.55 5.69 -14.83
N ASP A 197 29.33 6.11 -14.54
CA ASP A 197 28.77 6.09 -13.20
C ASP A 197 28.61 4.68 -12.64
N PHE A 198 28.13 3.71 -13.42
CA PHE A 198 28.02 2.32 -12.97
C PHE A 198 29.40 1.69 -12.71
N SER A 199 30.38 2.05 -13.53
CA SER A 199 31.76 1.57 -13.34
C SER A 199 32.37 2.13 -12.06
N GLU A 200 32.12 3.42 -11.76
CA GLU A 200 32.61 4.02 -10.52
C GLU A 200 31.87 3.47 -9.30
N ALA A 201 30.56 3.25 -9.38
CA ALA A 201 29.82 2.57 -8.31
C ALA A 201 30.38 1.16 -8.04
N GLU A 202 30.63 0.37 -9.09
CA GLU A 202 31.21 -0.96 -8.95
C GLU A 202 32.64 -0.92 -8.37
N ARG A 203 33.44 0.09 -8.73
CA ARG A 203 34.77 0.30 -8.13
C ARG A 203 34.72 0.60 -6.64
N ILE A 204 33.70 1.39 -6.20
CA ILE A 204 33.51 1.75 -4.79
C ILE A 204 33.08 0.53 -3.98
N ASP A 205 32.11 -0.24 -4.45
CA ASP A 205 31.66 -1.46 -3.76
C ASP A 205 31.26 -2.56 -4.77
N PRO A 206 32.22 -3.45 -5.14
CA PRO A 206 31.97 -4.53 -6.10
C PRO A 206 31.05 -5.64 -5.58
N THR A 207 30.73 -5.63 -4.28
CA THR A 207 29.88 -6.66 -3.67
C THR A 207 28.40 -6.35 -3.85
N ARG A 208 28.05 -5.10 -4.12
CA ARG A 208 26.66 -4.65 -4.29
C ARG A 208 26.20 -4.85 -5.74
N PRO A 209 25.07 -5.54 -5.96
CA PRO A 209 24.63 -5.92 -7.30
C PRO A 209 23.99 -4.76 -8.11
N ARG A 210 23.52 -3.70 -7.46
CA ARG A 210 22.68 -2.67 -8.07
C ARG A 210 23.31 -2.00 -9.29
N ALA A 211 24.60 -1.66 -9.21
CA ALA A 211 25.30 -1.01 -10.33
C ALA A 211 25.33 -1.91 -11.57
N ARG A 212 25.65 -3.21 -11.40
CA ARG A 212 25.64 -4.18 -12.52
C ARG A 212 24.25 -4.40 -13.09
N ILE A 213 23.22 -4.50 -12.24
CA ILE A 213 21.83 -4.64 -12.72
C ILE A 213 21.43 -3.42 -13.53
N ASN A 214 21.73 -2.21 -13.06
CA ASN A 214 21.45 -0.98 -13.79
C ASN A 214 22.24 -0.89 -15.10
N ARG A 215 23.51 -1.35 -15.12
CA ARG A 215 24.33 -1.41 -16.33
C ARG A 215 23.78 -2.45 -17.33
N CYS A 216 23.30 -3.59 -16.85
CA CYS A 216 22.56 -4.55 -17.67
C CYS A 216 21.35 -3.88 -18.39
N LEU A 217 20.56 -3.07 -17.66
CA LEU A 217 19.45 -2.33 -18.26
C LEU A 217 19.93 -1.27 -19.26
N ALA A 218 21.04 -0.58 -18.98
CA ALA A 218 21.62 0.38 -19.93
C ALA A 218 22.10 -0.32 -21.21
N TYR A 219 22.83 -1.43 -21.11
CA TYR A 219 23.25 -2.23 -22.25
C TYR A 219 22.05 -2.77 -23.04
N THR A 220 20.98 -3.18 -22.35
CA THR A 220 19.74 -3.60 -23.02
C THR A 220 19.14 -2.45 -23.85
N ALA A 221 19.10 -1.24 -23.29
CA ALA A 221 18.60 -0.06 -23.98
C ALA A 221 19.49 0.36 -25.18
N MET A 222 20.78 0.04 -25.12
CA MET A 222 21.75 0.25 -26.22
C MET A 222 21.68 -0.84 -27.31
N GLY A 223 20.96 -1.93 -27.09
CA GLY A 223 20.97 -3.11 -27.96
C GLY A 223 22.22 -3.99 -27.83
N GLN A 224 23.03 -3.75 -26.79
CA GLN A 224 24.26 -4.51 -26.50
C GLN A 224 23.94 -5.72 -25.61
N PHE A 225 23.17 -6.66 -26.19
CA PHE A 225 22.56 -7.74 -25.41
C PHE A 225 23.55 -8.70 -24.75
N ASP A 226 24.71 -8.97 -25.37
CA ASP A 226 25.68 -9.90 -24.80
C ASP A 226 26.32 -9.32 -23.53
N GLN A 227 26.61 -8.01 -23.49
CA GLN A 227 27.08 -7.32 -22.29
C GLN A 227 25.98 -7.26 -21.22
N ALA A 228 24.74 -6.97 -21.61
CA ALA A 228 23.60 -6.99 -20.70
C ALA A 228 23.44 -8.35 -20.02
N LEU A 229 23.42 -9.42 -20.80
CA LEU A 229 23.29 -10.79 -20.30
C LEU A 229 24.45 -11.20 -19.41
N ALA A 230 25.69 -10.79 -19.73
CA ALA A 230 26.86 -11.05 -18.89
C ALA A 230 26.74 -10.38 -17.52
N ASP A 231 26.37 -9.08 -17.46
CA ASP A 231 26.22 -8.35 -16.21
C ASP A 231 25.12 -8.95 -15.32
N CYS A 232 23.92 -9.15 -15.88
CA CYS A 232 22.82 -9.73 -15.13
C CYS A 232 23.11 -11.17 -14.66
N SER A 233 23.72 -12.02 -15.51
CA SER A 233 24.06 -13.40 -15.16
C SER A 233 25.10 -13.47 -14.04
N SER A 234 26.09 -12.57 -14.04
CA SER A 234 27.10 -12.51 -12.97
C SER A 234 26.50 -12.21 -11.59
N VAL A 235 25.40 -11.45 -11.54
CA VAL A 235 24.65 -11.21 -10.30
C VAL A 235 23.86 -12.47 -9.92
N ILE A 236 23.17 -13.09 -10.88
CA ILE A 236 22.34 -14.28 -10.65
C ILE A 236 23.18 -15.48 -10.18
N GLU A 237 24.41 -15.63 -10.66
CA GLU A 237 25.34 -16.67 -10.18
C GLU A 237 25.62 -16.56 -8.68
N LYS A 238 25.75 -15.33 -8.16
CA LYS A 238 25.98 -15.06 -6.74
C LYS A 238 24.71 -15.04 -5.91
N ALA A 239 23.60 -14.61 -6.51
CA ALA A 239 22.30 -14.45 -5.87
C ALA A 239 21.17 -14.99 -6.77
N PRO A 240 20.97 -16.32 -6.85
CA PRO A 240 20.04 -16.95 -7.81
C PRO A 240 18.58 -16.54 -7.65
N LYS A 241 18.20 -16.00 -6.49
CA LYS A 241 16.83 -15.53 -6.20
C LYS A 241 16.68 -14.01 -6.25
N ASP A 242 17.69 -13.28 -6.74
CA ASP A 242 17.55 -11.82 -6.94
C ASP A 242 16.58 -11.55 -8.08
N GLN A 243 15.35 -11.18 -7.70
CA GLN A 243 14.27 -10.95 -8.65
C GLN A 243 14.57 -9.79 -9.62
N PHE A 244 15.31 -8.75 -9.15
CA PHE A 244 15.66 -7.62 -10.01
C PHE A 244 16.63 -8.04 -11.11
N ALA A 245 17.65 -8.82 -10.77
CA ALA A 245 18.60 -9.33 -11.74
C ALA A 245 17.95 -10.26 -12.76
N VAL A 246 17.09 -11.19 -12.28
CA VAL A 246 16.42 -12.17 -13.16
C VAL A 246 15.43 -11.48 -14.10
N VAL A 247 14.61 -10.52 -13.60
CA VAL A 247 13.70 -9.75 -14.47
C VAL A 247 14.49 -8.93 -15.48
N SER A 248 15.58 -8.27 -15.08
CA SER A 248 16.40 -7.48 -16.00
C SER A 248 17.06 -8.34 -17.07
N ARG A 249 17.47 -9.58 -16.75
CA ARG A 249 17.94 -10.53 -17.74
C ARG A 249 16.83 -10.99 -18.68
N ALA A 250 15.63 -11.24 -18.16
CA ALA A 250 14.47 -11.57 -18.97
C ALA A 250 14.12 -10.45 -19.97
N GLU A 251 14.20 -9.18 -19.53
CA GLU A 251 14.01 -8.03 -20.41
C GLU A 251 15.07 -7.95 -21.51
N ALA A 252 16.33 -8.26 -21.20
CA ALA A 252 17.41 -8.35 -22.19
C ALA A 252 17.18 -9.50 -23.19
N TYR A 253 16.76 -10.68 -22.74
CA TYR A 253 16.37 -11.78 -23.62
C TYR A 253 15.18 -11.41 -24.52
N LEU A 254 14.15 -10.78 -23.95
CA LEU A 254 12.98 -10.33 -24.71
C LEU A 254 13.39 -9.33 -25.79
N ALA A 255 14.22 -8.35 -25.46
CA ALA A 255 14.71 -7.36 -26.40
C ALA A 255 15.62 -7.97 -27.48
N LYS A 256 16.41 -9.02 -27.13
CA LYS A 256 17.21 -9.81 -28.09
C LYS A 256 16.37 -10.70 -28.99
N GLY A 257 15.10 -10.95 -28.65
CA GLY A 257 14.19 -11.87 -29.36
C GLY A 257 14.28 -13.33 -28.90
N ASP A 258 15.01 -13.64 -27.83
CA ASP A 258 15.06 -14.96 -27.23
C ASP A 258 13.86 -15.13 -26.29
N LEU A 259 12.71 -15.42 -26.88
CA LEU A 259 11.44 -15.49 -26.16
C LEU A 259 11.38 -16.66 -25.17
N ASP A 260 12.09 -17.76 -25.43
CA ASP A 260 12.03 -18.93 -24.54
C ASP A 260 12.89 -18.72 -23.29
N ALA A 261 14.07 -18.12 -23.43
CA ALA A 261 14.88 -17.73 -22.28
C ALA A 261 14.18 -16.65 -21.43
N ALA A 262 13.58 -15.64 -22.08
CA ALA A 262 12.79 -14.61 -21.38
C ALA A 262 11.61 -15.23 -20.59
N PHE A 263 10.86 -16.13 -21.22
CA PHE A 263 9.72 -16.81 -20.60
C PHE A 263 10.12 -17.62 -19.35
N LYS A 264 11.25 -18.32 -19.43
CA LYS A 264 11.78 -19.08 -18.28
C LYS A 264 12.11 -18.18 -17.11
N ASP A 265 12.79 -17.05 -17.35
CA ASP A 265 13.17 -16.11 -16.30
C ASP A 265 11.96 -15.39 -15.70
N TYR A 266 10.99 -14.94 -16.52
CA TYR A 266 9.74 -14.35 -15.99
C TYR A 266 8.96 -15.34 -15.13
N ASN A 267 8.80 -16.59 -15.55
CA ASN A 267 8.10 -17.61 -14.77
C ASN A 267 8.83 -17.91 -13.47
N PHE A 268 10.16 -17.94 -13.46
CA PHE A 268 10.92 -18.12 -12.24
C PHE A 268 10.63 -17.01 -11.23
N VAL A 269 10.63 -15.75 -11.67
CA VAL A 269 10.30 -14.61 -10.80
C VAL A 269 8.86 -14.66 -10.31
N LEU A 270 7.90 -14.98 -11.18
CA LEU A 270 6.49 -15.10 -10.78
C LEU A 270 6.23 -16.29 -9.85
N GLY A 271 7.05 -17.33 -9.92
CA GLY A 271 7.06 -18.42 -8.93
C GLY A 271 7.55 -17.98 -7.54
N LEU A 272 8.46 -16.99 -7.47
CA LEU A 272 8.94 -16.41 -6.21
C LEU A 272 8.00 -15.31 -5.67
N ASN A 273 7.45 -14.51 -6.57
CA ASN A 273 6.57 -13.38 -6.26
C ASN A 273 5.48 -13.26 -7.32
N PRO A 274 4.30 -13.85 -7.07
CA PRO A 274 3.16 -13.81 -8.02
C PRO A 274 2.65 -12.40 -8.35
N ASN A 275 3.02 -11.39 -7.56
CA ASN A 275 2.61 -9.99 -7.75
C ASN A 275 3.71 -9.13 -8.40
N ASN A 276 4.75 -9.73 -8.99
CA ASN A 276 5.83 -8.97 -9.60
C ASN A 276 5.36 -8.26 -10.88
N VAL A 277 5.15 -6.95 -10.78
CA VAL A 277 4.62 -6.11 -11.88
C VAL A 277 5.50 -6.16 -13.13
N ARG A 278 6.84 -6.03 -12.98
CA ARG A 278 7.76 -6.05 -14.12
C ARG A 278 7.73 -7.39 -14.84
N ALA A 279 7.71 -8.49 -14.10
CA ALA A 279 7.67 -9.84 -14.68
C ALA A 279 6.37 -10.09 -15.43
N HIS A 280 5.22 -9.70 -14.89
CA HIS A 280 3.94 -9.77 -15.60
C HIS A 280 3.94 -8.88 -16.85
N THR A 281 4.40 -7.61 -16.75
CA THR A 281 4.44 -6.71 -17.89
C THR A 281 5.31 -7.27 -19.01
N GLY A 282 6.53 -7.73 -18.69
CA GLY A 282 7.45 -8.30 -19.66
C GLY A 282 6.94 -9.61 -20.27
N ARG A 283 6.29 -10.49 -19.47
CA ARG A 283 5.68 -11.72 -19.98
C ARG A 283 4.44 -11.41 -20.85
N GLY A 284 3.69 -10.37 -20.51
CA GLY A 284 2.61 -9.85 -21.37
C GLY A 284 3.12 -9.41 -22.72
N GLN A 285 4.23 -8.65 -22.79
CA GLN A 285 4.88 -8.26 -24.04
C GLN A 285 5.39 -9.46 -24.83
N LEU A 286 5.94 -10.47 -24.14
CA LEU A 286 6.36 -11.73 -24.77
C LEU A 286 5.18 -12.44 -25.42
N PHE A 287 4.03 -12.54 -24.76
CA PHE A 287 2.84 -13.15 -25.34
C PHE A 287 2.29 -12.33 -26.52
N GLU A 288 2.38 -11.00 -26.50
CA GLU A 288 2.07 -10.19 -27.68
C GLU A 288 2.97 -10.54 -28.86
N ASN A 289 4.30 -10.67 -28.65
CA ASN A 289 5.24 -11.09 -29.70
C ASN A 289 4.93 -12.49 -30.24
N LYS A 290 4.35 -13.37 -29.42
CA LYS A 290 3.85 -14.68 -29.81
C LYS A 290 2.42 -14.66 -30.40
N HIS A 291 1.80 -13.48 -30.51
CA HIS A 291 0.42 -13.27 -30.95
C HIS A 291 -0.64 -13.96 -30.05
N ASP A 292 -0.29 -14.28 -28.81
CA ASP A 292 -1.22 -14.79 -27.82
C ASP A 292 -1.85 -13.65 -27.03
N VAL A 293 -2.85 -13.02 -27.62
CA VAL A 293 -3.56 -11.86 -27.04
C VAL A 293 -4.24 -12.22 -25.73
N ALA A 294 -4.72 -13.46 -25.55
CA ALA A 294 -5.42 -13.86 -24.35
C ALA A 294 -4.47 -13.89 -23.12
N GLN A 295 -3.31 -14.52 -23.27
CA GLN A 295 -2.29 -14.57 -22.22
C GLN A 295 -1.66 -13.20 -21.98
N ALA A 296 -1.42 -12.41 -23.04
CA ALA A 296 -0.93 -11.04 -22.92
C ALA A 296 -1.85 -10.18 -22.05
N ARG A 297 -3.17 -10.22 -22.31
CA ARG A 297 -4.17 -9.49 -21.53
C ARG A 297 -4.20 -9.96 -20.06
N ALA A 298 -4.10 -11.26 -19.82
CA ALA A 298 -4.08 -11.80 -18.46
C ALA A 298 -2.88 -11.27 -17.65
N ASP A 299 -1.70 -11.27 -18.25
CA ASP A 299 -0.49 -10.77 -17.61
C ASP A 299 -0.50 -9.25 -17.42
N TYR A 300 -0.92 -8.48 -18.43
CA TYR A 300 -1.05 -7.03 -18.28
C TYR A 300 -2.08 -6.65 -17.21
N ARG A 301 -3.17 -7.43 -17.09
CA ARG A 301 -4.15 -7.25 -16.01
C ARG A 301 -3.49 -7.48 -14.66
N SER A 302 -2.77 -8.58 -14.50
CA SER A 302 -2.05 -8.89 -13.26
C SER A 302 -1.07 -7.77 -12.90
N ALA A 303 -0.31 -7.24 -13.87
CA ALA A 303 0.61 -6.13 -13.65
C ALA A 303 -0.10 -4.82 -13.29
N ALA A 304 -1.17 -4.47 -14.01
CA ALA A 304 -1.90 -3.21 -13.83
C ALA A 304 -2.53 -3.08 -12.44
N PHE A 305 -2.95 -4.21 -11.86
CA PHE A 305 -3.70 -4.27 -10.59
C PHE A 305 -2.96 -5.03 -9.47
N ALA A 306 -1.69 -5.41 -9.67
CA ALA A 306 -0.89 -6.02 -8.62
C ALA A 306 -0.82 -5.14 -7.37
N LEU A 307 -1.06 -5.73 -6.21
CA LEU A 307 -0.89 -5.05 -4.93
C LEU A 307 0.59 -4.98 -4.58
N THR A 308 1.12 -3.77 -4.58
CA THR A 308 2.48 -3.49 -4.13
C THR A 308 2.42 -2.37 -3.10
N PRO A 309 3.23 -2.42 -2.02
CA PRO A 309 3.21 -1.39 -0.98
C PRO A 309 3.46 0.02 -1.54
N TYR A 310 4.36 0.12 -2.49
CA TYR A 310 4.59 1.30 -3.34
C TYR A 310 5.32 0.87 -4.62
N ASP A 311 5.17 1.64 -5.69
CA ASP A 311 5.90 1.40 -6.91
C ASP A 311 7.22 2.19 -6.89
N ASN A 312 8.34 1.50 -7.07
CA ASN A 312 9.56 2.18 -7.46
C ASN A 312 9.44 2.67 -8.93
N PHE A 313 10.44 3.40 -9.41
CA PHE A 313 10.40 3.98 -10.75
C PHE A 313 10.12 2.94 -11.86
N GLU A 314 10.84 1.81 -11.86
CA GLU A 314 10.66 0.76 -12.87
C GLU A 314 9.30 0.06 -12.76
N THR A 315 8.86 -0.20 -11.56
CA THR A 315 7.55 -0.82 -11.30
C THR A 315 6.43 0.11 -11.75
N GLY A 316 6.56 1.42 -11.49
CA GLY A 316 5.61 2.44 -11.94
C GLY A 316 5.50 2.49 -13.46
N ILE A 317 6.63 2.53 -14.19
CA ILE A 317 6.66 2.47 -15.65
C ILE A 317 6.05 1.17 -16.15
N ALA A 318 6.46 0.02 -15.61
CA ALA A 318 5.93 -1.27 -16.04
C ALA A 318 4.41 -1.36 -15.85
N ARG A 319 3.89 -0.84 -14.73
CA ARG A 319 2.46 -0.78 -14.47
C ARG A 319 1.73 0.13 -15.47
N GLN A 320 2.31 1.28 -15.79
CA GLN A 320 1.74 2.18 -16.80
C GLN A 320 1.69 1.51 -18.17
N VAL A 321 2.79 0.90 -18.61
CA VAL A 321 2.84 0.12 -19.86
C VAL A 321 1.77 -0.97 -19.87
N ALA A 322 1.64 -1.71 -18.76
CA ALA A 322 0.63 -2.76 -18.64
C ALA A 322 -0.80 -2.21 -18.80
N ARG A 323 -1.11 -1.06 -18.20
CA ARG A 323 -2.43 -0.40 -18.35
C ARG A 323 -2.69 0.04 -19.79
N GLU A 324 -1.70 0.66 -20.41
CA GLU A 324 -1.80 1.12 -21.81
C GLU A 324 -1.97 -0.05 -22.78
N ARG A 325 -1.18 -1.11 -22.60
CA ARG A 325 -1.28 -2.31 -23.45
C ARG A 325 -2.58 -3.07 -23.21
N LEU A 326 -3.00 -3.21 -21.95
CA LEU A 326 -4.28 -3.82 -21.61
C LEU A 326 -5.44 -3.06 -22.29
N ALA A 327 -5.43 -1.74 -22.24
CA ALA A 327 -6.42 -0.91 -22.91
C ALA A 327 -6.39 -1.10 -24.45
N ALA A 328 -5.19 -1.15 -25.04
CA ALA A 328 -5.02 -1.33 -26.49
C ALA A 328 -5.44 -2.72 -26.98
N LEU A 329 -5.17 -3.76 -26.18
CA LEU A 329 -5.53 -5.15 -26.51
C LEU A 329 -6.98 -5.49 -26.11
N THR A 330 -7.59 -4.69 -25.25
CA THR A 330 -9.02 -4.81 -24.98
C THR A 330 -9.73 -4.23 -26.21
N PRO A 331 -10.57 -5.02 -26.90
CA PRO A 331 -11.36 -4.46 -27.99
C PRO A 331 -12.02 -3.19 -27.48
N GLN A 332 -11.82 -2.05 -28.17
CA GLN A 332 -12.58 -0.85 -27.81
C GLN A 332 -14.04 -1.27 -27.80
N ALA A 333 -14.62 -1.28 -26.60
CA ALA A 333 -16.05 -1.47 -26.51
C ALA A 333 -16.64 -0.43 -27.46
N PRO A 334 -17.46 -0.84 -28.41
CA PRO A 334 -18.23 0.09 -29.19
C PRO A 334 -18.88 1.04 -28.19
N ALA A 335 -19.04 2.34 -28.55
CA ALA A 335 -19.63 3.34 -27.66
C ALA A 335 -20.79 2.71 -26.92
N ALA A 336 -20.76 2.72 -25.57
CA ALA A 336 -21.66 1.96 -24.74
C ALA A 336 -23.10 2.08 -25.29
N PRO A 337 -23.88 1.00 -25.40
CA PRO A 337 -25.30 1.17 -25.55
C PRO A 337 -25.70 2.14 -24.45
N ASP A 338 -26.66 3.00 -24.72
CA ASP A 338 -27.13 4.00 -23.75
C ASP A 338 -27.57 3.27 -22.48
N ASN A 339 -26.61 3.03 -21.59
CA ASN A 339 -26.84 2.38 -20.29
C ASN A 339 -27.64 3.32 -19.38
N GLY A 340 -28.13 4.42 -19.94
CA GLY A 340 -28.86 5.43 -19.23
C GLY A 340 -27.99 6.19 -18.22
N ARG A 341 -28.66 6.97 -17.39
CA ARG A 341 -28.02 7.74 -16.33
C ARG A 341 -27.63 6.82 -15.18
N ARG A 342 -26.34 6.85 -14.78
CA ARG A 342 -25.77 6.07 -13.69
C ARG A 342 -25.28 6.97 -12.58
N THR A 343 -25.71 6.71 -11.35
CA THR A 343 -25.31 7.46 -10.16
C THR A 343 -24.78 6.53 -9.07
N ALA A 344 -23.82 7.01 -8.30
CA ALA A 344 -23.25 6.26 -7.19
C ALA A 344 -23.00 7.15 -5.97
N LEU A 345 -23.25 6.60 -4.77
CA LEU A 345 -22.83 7.13 -3.48
C LEU A 345 -21.82 6.20 -2.84
N ILE A 346 -20.64 6.70 -2.56
CA ILE A 346 -19.52 5.95 -2.01
C ILE A 346 -19.16 6.54 -0.66
N ILE A 347 -19.18 5.70 0.38
CA ILE A 347 -18.97 6.11 1.77
C ILE A 347 -17.84 5.31 2.38
N GLY A 348 -16.84 5.99 2.94
CA GLY A 348 -15.73 5.39 3.68
C GLY A 348 -15.61 5.97 5.08
N ASN A 349 -16.04 5.24 6.11
CA ASN A 349 -16.00 5.66 7.50
C ASN A 349 -14.83 4.99 8.22
N GLY A 350 -13.82 5.77 8.63
CA GLY A 350 -12.63 5.30 9.33
C GLY A 350 -12.38 6.00 10.66
N ALA A 351 -12.66 7.30 10.77
CA ALA A 351 -12.34 8.13 11.94
C ALA A 351 -13.38 8.03 13.07
N TYR A 352 -13.62 6.82 13.56
CA TYR A 352 -14.56 6.56 14.64
C TYR A 352 -14.14 7.17 15.97
N LYS A 353 -15.09 7.80 16.68
CA LYS A 353 -14.81 8.50 17.96
C LYS A 353 -14.96 7.62 19.20
N ASN A 354 -15.81 6.62 19.15
CA ASN A 354 -16.21 5.84 20.33
C ASN A 354 -15.86 4.35 20.22
N VAL A 355 -15.27 3.94 19.12
CA VAL A 355 -14.73 2.59 18.88
C VAL A 355 -13.41 2.70 18.12
N ARG A 356 -12.73 1.56 17.93
CA ARG A 356 -11.44 1.52 17.22
C ARG A 356 -11.58 2.13 15.81
N PRO A 357 -10.75 3.12 15.44
CA PRO A 357 -10.68 3.62 14.07
C PRO A 357 -10.24 2.54 13.07
N LEU A 358 -10.60 2.73 11.80
CA LEU A 358 -10.22 1.87 10.68
C LEU A 358 -9.45 2.71 9.65
N ASP A 359 -8.31 2.19 9.18
CA ASP A 359 -7.46 2.92 8.23
C ASP A 359 -7.87 2.74 6.77
N ASN A 360 -8.48 1.58 6.43
CA ASN A 360 -8.77 1.20 5.05
C ASN A 360 -10.03 1.87 4.43
N PRO A 361 -11.15 2.07 5.13
CA PRO A 361 -12.40 2.49 4.51
C PRO A 361 -12.31 3.76 3.64
N PRO A 362 -11.57 4.82 4.02
CA PRO A 362 -11.42 5.99 3.15
C PRO A 362 -10.63 5.70 1.86
N ARG A 363 -9.68 4.75 1.89
CA ARG A 363 -8.89 4.34 0.72
C ARG A 363 -9.73 3.49 -0.21
N ASP A 364 -10.40 2.47 0.35
CA ASP A 364 -11.31 1.58 -0.37
C ASP A 364 -12.42 2.38 -1.09
N ALA A 365 -13.02 3.33 -0.40
CA ALA A 365 -14.02 4.23 -0.97
C ALA A 365 -13.47 5.03 -2.17
N ARG A 366 -12.23 5.54 -2.06
CA ARG A 366 -11.56 6.26 -3.16
C ARG A 366 -11.31 5.35 -4.37
N LEU A 367 -10.85 4.12 -4.11
CA LEU A 367 -10.57 3.12 -5.14
C LEU A 367 -11.85 2.77 -5.93
N ILE A 368 -12.95 2.52 -5.23
CA ILE A 368 -14.25 2.21 -5.85
C ILE A 368 -14.82 3.42 -6.61
N ALA A 369 -14.71 4.63 -6.04
CA ALA A 369 -15.18 5.84 -6.71
C ALA A 369 -14.42 6.10 -8.04
N ALA A 370 -13.12 5.87 -8.06
CA ALA A 370 -12.32 5.95 -9.28
C ALA A 370 -12.76 4.90 -10.31
N ALA A 371 -12.94 3.66 -9.86
CA ALA A 371 -13.37 2.58 -10.74
C ALA A 371 -14.74 2.83 -11.39
N LEU A 372 -15.72 3.34 -10.63
CA LEU A 372 -17.03 3.67 -11.17
C LEU A 372 -17.00 4.84 -12.15
N LYS A 373 -16.15 5.84 -11.92
CA LYS A 373 -15.91 6.92 -12.89
C LYS A 373 -15.32 6.39 -14.19
N ASP A 374 -14.32 5.50 -14.11
CA ASP A 374 -13.66 4.91 -15.27
C ASP A 374 -14.64 4.11 -16.16
N VAL A 375 -15.64 3.46 -15.56
CA VAL A 375 -16.66 2.72 -16.31
C VAL A 375 -17.89 3.58 -16.69
N GLY A 376 -17.80 4.91 -16.52
CA GLY A 376 -18.74 5.88 -17.10
C GLY A 376 -19.94 6.21 -16.23
N PHE A 377 -19.87 6.14 -14.89
CA PHE A 377 -20.86 6.74 -14.01
C PHE A 377 -20.79 8.27 -14.11
N GLN A 378 -21.90 8.91 -14.43
CA GLN A 378 -21.95 10.36 -14.63
C GLN A 378 -21.93 11.13 -13.31
N THR A 379 -22.48 10.52 -12.25
CA THR A 379 -22.46 11.11 -10.91
C THR A 379 -21.86 10.09 -9.94
N VAL A 380 -20.73 10.43 -9.31
CA VAL A 380 -20.10 9.63 -8.25
C VAL A 380 -19.83 10.56 -7.07
N THR A 381 -20.67 10.46 -6.05
CA THR A 381 -20.52 11.22 -4.80
C THR A 381 -19.68 10.41 -3.84
N LEU A 382 -18.55 10.96 -3.42
CA LEU A 382 -17.61 10.33 -2.49
C LEU A 382 -17.64 11.10 -1.17
N SER A 383 -17.89 10.38 -0.07
CA SER A 383 -18.01 10.92 1.28
C SER A 383 -17.17 10.12 2.26
N TYR A 384 -16.59 10.82 3.24
CA TYR A 384 -15.76 10.23 4.29
C TYR A 384 -16.28 10.62 5.66
N ASP A 385 -16.11 9.70 6.61
CA ASP A 385 -16.28 9.94 8.04
C ASP A 385 -17.61 10.64 8.39
N LEU A 386 -18.68 10.09 7.85
CA LEU A 386 -20.02 10.66 8.02
C LEU A 386 -20.51 10.46 9.46
N THR A 387 -20.88 11.57 10.10
CA THR A 387 -21.73 11.55 11.29
C THR A 387 -23.12 11.06 10.92
N ARG A 388 -23.92 10.67 11.92
CA ARG A 388 -25.28 10.16 11.67
C ARG A 388 -26.11 11.12 10.82
N ASP A 389 -26.16 12.39 11.18
CA ASP A 389 -26.96 13.39 10.47
C ASP A 389 -26.49 13.57 9.03
N LYS A 390 -25.17 13.65 8.82
CA LYS A 390 -24.59 13.75 7.49
C LYS A 390 -24.79 12.50 6.64
N PHE A 391 -24.86 11.32 7.28
CA PHE A 391 -25.15 10.08 6.58
C PHE A 391 -26.59 10.10 6.03
N PHE A 392 -27.57 10.51 6.84
CA PHE A 392 -28.93 10.67 6.37
C PHE A 392 -29.10 11.78 5.33
N GLU A 393 -28.36 12.87 5.46
CA GLU A 393 -28.32 13.93 4.45
C GLU A 393 -27.80 13.38 3.10
N ALA A 394 -26.69 12.65 3.11
CA ALA A 394 -26.13 12.01 1.93
C ALA A 394 -27.09 11.01 1.28
N LEU A 395 -27.76 10.16 2.08
CA LEU A 395 -28.76 9.21 1.57
C LEU A 395 -29.97 9.91 0.95
N ARG A 396 -30.47 10.98 1.55
CA ARG A 396 -31.62 11.76 0.99
C ARG A 396 -31.22 12.44 -0.33
N ALA A 397 -30.06 13.07 -0.38
CA ALA A 397 -29.56 13.68 -1.60
C ALA A 397 -29.37 12.65 -2.72
N PHE A 398 -28.81 11.50 -2.37
CA PHE A 398 -28.60 10.40 -3.31
C PHE A 398 -29.92 9.79 -3.81
N ALA A 399 -30.91 9.60 -2.94
CA ALA A 399 -32.23 9.08 -3.33
C ALA A 399 -32.88 9.95 -4.41
N SER A 400 -32.78 11.28 -4.29
CA SER A 400 -33.26 12.21 -5.32
C SER A 400 -32.52 12.10 -6.66
N ASP A 401 -31.23 11.73 -6.63
CA ASP A 401 -30.47 11.46 -7.85
C ASP A 401 -30.80 10.09 -8.44
N ALA A 402 -31.06 9.10 -7.59
CA ALA A 402 -31.46 7.75 -7.98
C ALA A 402 -32.80 7.73 -8.73
N GLU A 403 -33.77 8.54 -8.33
CA GLU A 403 -35.07 8.67 -9.04
C GLU A 403 -34.90 9.08 -10.51
N LYS A 404 -33.81 9.79 -10.84
CA LYS A 404 -33.54 10.26 -12.20
C LYS A 404 -32.59 9.33 -12.96
N ALA A 405 -32.14 8.25 -12.30
CA ALA A 405 -31.13 7.35 -12.84
C ALA A 405 -31.71 6.02 -13.31
N ASP A 406 -31.01 5.38 -14.23
CA ASP A 406 -31.25 3.99 -14.61
C ASP A 406 -30.55 3.03 -13.66
N TRP A 407 -29.34 3.41 -13.21
CA TRP A 407 -28.54 2.65 -12.26
C TRP A 407 -28.24 3.48 -11.01
N ALA A 408 -28.48 2.93 -9.85
CA ALA A 408 -28.08 3.49 -8.58
C ALA A 408 -27.23 2.48 -7.80
N VAL A 409 -26.04 2.92 -7.41
CA VAL A 409 -25.07 2.11 -6.68
C VAL A 409 -24.70 2.80 -5.37
N VAL A 410 -24.78 2.08 -4.25
CA VAL A 410 -24.18 2.50 -2.98
C VAL A 410 -23.05 1.55 -2.63
N TYR A 411 -21.90 2.10 -2.26
CA TYR A 411 -20.81 1.37 -1.62
C TYR A 411 -20.54 1.96 -0.25
N TYR A 412 -20.43 1.10 0.74
CA TYR A 412 -20.06 1.46 2.10
C TYR A 412 -18.90 0.63 2.59
N ALA A 413 -17.86 1.29 3.09
CA ALA A 413 -16.76 0.67 3.85
C ALA A 413 -16.71 1.27 5.27
N GLY A 414 -16.63 0.40 6.29
CA GLY A 414 -16.61 0.82 7.69
C GLY A 414 -17.11 -0.25 8.64
N HIS A 415 -17.43 0.16 9.87
CA HIS A 415 -18.05 -0.74 10.85
C HIS A 415 -19.51 -1.01 10.51
N GLY A 416 -19.92 -2.26 10.67
CA GLY A 416 -21.30 -2.70 10.63
C GLY A 416 -21.60 -3.61 11.81
N LEU A 417 -22.86 -3.70 12.19
CA LEU A 417 -23.34 -4.58 13.27
C LEU A 417 -24.75 -5.09 12.99
N GLU A 418 -25.09 -6.17 13.61
CA GLU A 418 -26.46 -6.71 13.60
C GLU A 418 -27.01 -6.75 15.01
N ILE A 419 -28.22 -6.26 15.20
CA ILE A 419 -28.96 -6.31 16.45
C ILE A 419 -30.39 -6.71 16.16
N GLY A 420 -30.84 -7.80 16.77
CA GLY A 420 -32.23 -8.26 16.65
C GLY A 420 -32.66 -8.64 15.23
N GLY A 421 -31.74 -9.08 14.39
CA GLY A 421 -32.00 -9.41 13.00
C GLY A 421 -31.95 -8.20 12.06
N VAL A 422 -31.67 -7.00 12.56
CA VAL A 422 -31.53 -5.79 11.77
C VAL A 422 -30.05 -5.44 11.59
N ASN A 423 -29.65 -5.21 10.35
CA ASN A 423 -28.29 -4.80 10.00
C ASN A 423 -28.15 -3.28 10.04
N TYR A 424 -27.10 -2.80 10.69
CA TYR A 424 -26.81 -1.37 10.83
C TYR A 424 -25.42 -1.03 10.33
N LEU A 425 -25.29 0.12 9.66
CA LEU A 425 -24.04 0.76 9.30
C LEU A 425 -23.73 1.84 10.35
N VAL A 426 -22.49 1.90 10.80
CA VAL A 426 -22.08 2.71 11.94
C VAL A 426 -21.53 4.07 11.49
N PRO A 427 -22.18 5.20 11.86
CA PRO A 427 -21.60 6.53 11.71
C PRO A 427 -20.39 6.74 12.62
N VAL A 428 -19.47 7.67 12.27
CA VAL A 428 -18.24 7.85 13.03
C VAL A 428 -18.44 8.43 14.44
N ASP A 429 -19.59 9.01 14.72
CA ASP A 429 -19.96 9.59 16.02
C ASP A 429 -20.91 8.71 16.85
N ALA A 430 -21.34 7.54 16.34
CA ALA A 430 -22.27 6.64 17.02
C ALA A 430 -21.79 6.26 18.43
N ARG A 431 -22.74 6.22 19.38
CA ARG A 431 -22.52 5.85 20.78
C ARG A 431 -23.54 4.79 21.20
N LEU A 432 -23.13 3.54 21.19
CA LEU A 432 -24.00 2.43 21.60
C LEU A 432 -23.61 1.97 23.01
N THR A 433 -24.41 2.36 23.98
CA THR A 433 -24.26 1.92 25.39
C THR A 433 -25.17 0.74 25.71
N VAL A 434 -26.30 0.66 25.00
CA VAL A 434 -27.23 -0.46 25.02
C VAL A 434 -27.60 -0.84 23.58
N ASP A 435 -28.09 -2.06 23.37
CA ASP A 435 -28.49 -2.59 22.06
C ASP A 435 -29.56 -1.73 21.36
N LYS A 436 -30.52 -1.16 22.09
CA LYS A 436 -31.53 -0.24 21.57
C LYS A 436 -30.98 1.06 21.00
N ASP A 437 -29.80 1.48 21.40
CA ASP A 437 -29.21 2.71 20.90
C ASP A 437 -28.95 2.61 19.38
N ALA A 438 -28.82 1.40 18.82
CA ALA A 438 -28.62 1.22 17.38
C ALA A 438 -29.75 1.80 16.52
N GLU A 439 -30.98 1.80 17.01
CA GLU A 439 -32.13 2.36 16.29
C GLU A 439 -32.00 3.89 16.12
N THR A 440 -31.33 4.57 17.05
CA THR A 440 -31.21 6.03 17.06
C THR A 440 -29.82 6.53 16.70
N GLU A 441 -28.77 5.72 16.87
CA GLU A 441 -27.37 6.12 16.67
C GLU A 441 -26.74 5.56 15.38
N ALA A 442 -27.34 4.50 14.81
CA ALA A 442 -26.84 3.88 13.59
C ALA A 442 -27.80 4.04 12.41
N VAL A 443 -27.40 3.60 11.23
CA VAL A 443 -28.19 3.67 9.99
C VAL A 443 -28.59 2.26 9.59
N ALA A 444 -29.87 1.95 9.61
CA ALA A 444 -30.37 0.64 9.20
C ALA A 444 -30.10 0.41 7.70
N LEU A 445 -29.70 -0.81 7.34
CA LEU A 445 -29.39 -1.17 5.95
C LEU A 445 -30.60 -1.01 5.02
N GLU A 446 -31.79 -1.22 5.53
CA GLU A 446 -33.03 -0.99 4.80
C GLU A 446 -33.17 0.45 4.30
N GLN A 447 -32.66 1.42 5.06
CA GLN A 447 -32.68 2.85 4.66
C GLN A 447 -31.68 3.10 3.50
N VAL A 448 -30.57 2.38 3.49
CA VAL A 448 -29.61 2.43 2.36
C VAL A 448 -30.18 1.76 1.12
N ILE A 449 -30.85 0.60 1.30
CA ILE A 449 -31.57 -0.09 0.21
C ILE A 449 -32.66 0.80 -0.35
N ALA A 450 -33.42 1.48 0.50
CA ALA A 450 -34.46 2.41 0.08
C ALA A 450 -33.89 3.58 -0.76
N ALA A 451 -32.68 4.05 -0.46
CA ALA A 451 -32.04 5.15 -1.20
C ALA A 451 -31.71 4.80 -2.67
N VAL A 452 -31.45 3.53 -3.00
CA VAL A 452 -31.28 3.08 -4.39
C VAL A 452 -32.60 2.79 -5.09
N GLY A 453 -33.71 2.74 -4.33
CA GLY A 453 -35.03 2.26 -4.78
C GLY A 453 -35.63 3.00 -5.97
N GLY A 454 -35.34 4.30 -6.12
CA GLY A 454 -35.80 5.14 -7.20
C GLY A 454 -35.25 4.81 -8.59
N ALA A 455 -34.14 4.07 -8.69
CA ALA A 455 -33.51 3.75 -9.97
C ALA A 455 -34.39 2.78 -10.80
N ARG A 456 -34.39 3.01 -12.13
CA ARG A 456 -35.29 2.31 -13.04
C ARG A 456 -34.87 0.89 -13.38
N LYS A 457 -33.55 0.62 -13.40
CA LYS A 457 -32.98 -0.65 -13.90
C LYS A 457 -32.18 -1.38 -12.83
N LEU A 458 -30.94 -0.95 -12.54
CA LEU A 458 -30.07 -1.60 -11.58
C LEU A 458 -30.04 -0.87 -10.24
N ARG A 459 -30.29 -1.59 -9.16
CA ARG A 459 -30.25 -1.15 -7.76
C ARG A 459 -29.26 -2.03 -7.01
N LEU A 460 -28.07 -1.48 -6.72
CA LEU A 460 -26.96 -2.25 -6.17
C LEU A 460 -26.43 -1.60 -4.89
N VAL A 461 -26.30 -2.40 -3.84
CA VAL A 461 -25.61 -2.01 -2.59
C VAL A 461 -24.44 -2.94 -2.36
N MET A 462 -23.26 -2.40 -2.16
CA MET A 462 -22.04 -3.14 -1.85
C MET A 462 -21.55 -2.75 -0.45
N LEU A 463 -21.35 -3.74 0.41
CA LEU A 463 -21.02 -3.57 1.82
C LEU A 463 -19.67 -4.20 2.13
N ASP A 464 -18.67 -3.36 2.29
CA ASP A 464 -17.33 -3.70 2.76
C ASP A 464 -17.20 -3.31 4.24
N ALA A 465 -17.97 -4.02 5.07
CA ALA A 465 -18.05 -3.74 6.48
C ALA A 465 -17.57 -4.93 7.30
N CYS A 466 -16.74 -4.64 8.32
CA CYS A 466 -16.40 -5.60 9.34
C CYS A 466 -17.66 -6.02 10.11
N ARG A 467 -17.77 -7.34 10.34
CA ARG A 467 -18.98 -7.93 10.94
C ARG A 467 -18.87 -8.18 12.44
N ASN A 468 -17.79 -7.75 13.06
CA ASN A 468 -17.65 -7.82 14.51
C ASN A 468 -18.28 -6.57 15.10
N ASN A 469 -19.25 -6.75 16.00
CA ASN A 469 -19.81 -5.61 16.72
C ASN A 469 -18.70 -4.88 17.51
N PRO A 470 -18.29 -3.66 17.07
CA PRO A 470 -17.18 -2.97 17.72
C PRO A 470 -17.53 -2.47 19.13
N PHE A 471 -18.82 -2.44 19.49
CA PHE A 471 -19.32 -2.02 20.79
C PHE A 471 -19.55 -3.21 21.75
N ALA A 472 -19.42 -4.45 21.29
CA ALA A 472 -19.68 -5.63 22.11
C ALA A 472 -18.99 -5.63 23.50
N PRO A 473 -17.74 -5.12 23.67
CA PRO A 473 -17.09 -5.07 24.96
C PRO A 473 -17.73 -4.11 25.98
N THR A 474 -18.46 -3.08 25.52
CA THR A 474 -18.97 -1.98 26.34
C THR A 474 -20.49 -1.88 26.35
N MET A 475 -21.14 -2.50 25.38
CA MET A 475 -22.60 -2.42 25.18
C MET A 475 -23.33 -3.39 26.10
N LYS A 476 -24.36 -2.88 26.81
CA LYS A 476 -25.24 -3.72 27.65
C LYS A 476 -26.40 -4.24 26.81
N GLN A 477 -26.66 -5.53 26.93
CA GLN A 477 -27.81 -6.17 26.29
C GLN A 477 -29.07 -5.88 27.09
N THR A 478 -30.06 -5.27 26.47
CA THR A 478 -31.36 -4.93 27.08
C THR A 478 -32.54 -5.63 26.41
N MET A 479 -32.35 -6.18 25.21
CA MET A 479 -33.34 -6.99 24.51
C MET A 479 -33.12 -8.48 24.81
N GLU A 480 -34.20 -9.26 24.92
CA GLU A 480 -34.14 -10.74 25.06
C GLU A 480 -33.64 -11.46 23.79
N LEU A 481 -33.26 -10.72 22.77
CA LEU A 481 -32.79 -11.24 21.49
C LEU A 481 -31.31 -11.63 21.56
N LYS A 482 -30.99 -12.79 21.01
CA LYS A 482 -29.58 -13.20 20.88
C LYS A 482 -28.83 -12.20 20.01
N LEU A 483 -27.83 -11.52 20.58
CA LEU A 483 -26.82 -10.82 19.79
C LEU A 483 -26.12 -11.84 18.90
N VAL A 484 -26.19 -11.64 17.60
CA VAL A 484 -25.32 -12.38 16.67
C VAL A 484 -23.93 -11.77 16.82
N GLU A 485 -23.03 -12.53 17.44
CA GLU A 485 -21.66 -12.08 17.70
C GLU A 485 -20.85 -11.86 16.42
N LYS A 486 -21.29 -12.40 15.27
CA LYS A 486 -20.60 -12.32 13.98
C LYS A 486 -21.58 -12.29 12.80
N GLY A 487 -21.51 -11.23 12.02
CA GLY A 487 -22.10 -11.13 10.69
C GLY A 487 -23.40 -10.33 10.61
N PHE A 488 -23.74 -9.92 9.39
CA PHE A 488 -25.05 -9.37 9.07
C PHE A 488 -26.09 -10.49 8.94
N SER A 489 -27.34 -10.24 9.30
CA SER A 489 -28.47 -11.12 9.00
C SER A 489 -28.71 -11.19 7.50
N ASP A 490 -29.27 -12.32 7.05
CA ASP A 490 -29.69 -12.49 5.68
C ASP A 490 -30.91 -11.57 5.43
N ILE A 491 -30.79 -10.67 4.46
CA ILE A 491 -31.91 -9.84 3.98
C ILE A 491 -32.29 -10.37 2.61
N GLU A 492 -33.57 -10.71 2.41
CA GLU A 492 -34.12 -10.89 1.07
C GLU A 492 -34.59 -9.53 0.53
N PRO A 493 -33.80 -8.84 -0.30
CA PRO A 493 -34.26 -7.58 -0.89
C PRO A 493 -35.42 -7.83 -1.83
N ALA A 494 -36.29 -6.84 -1.97
CA ALA A 494 -37.38 -6.91 -2.94
C ALA A 494 -36.84 -7.19 -4.36
N ALA A 495 -37.65 -7.80 -5.23
CA ALA A 495 -37.25 -8.12 -6.60
C ALA A 495 -36.64 -6.92 -7.34
N GLY A 496 -35.48 -7.11 -7.99
CA GLY A 496 -34.79 -6.06 -8.72
C GLY A 496 -33.71 -5.32 -7.92
N PHE A 497 -33.44 -5.74 -6.69
CA PHE A 497 -32.32 -5.25 -5.87
C PHE A 497 -31.23 -6.30 -5.75
N MET A 498 -30.00 -5.86 -5.66
CA MET A 498 -28.84 -6.69 -5.43
C MET A 498 -28.01 -6.11 -4.28
N VAL A 499 -27.74 -6.92 -3.28
CA VAL A 499 -26.88 -6.54 -2.15
C VAL A 499 -25.69 -7.50 -2.11
N VAL A 500 -24.50 -6.94 -2.12
CA VAL A 500 -23.24 -7.69 -2.11
C VAL A 500 -22.50 -7.39 -0.82
N TYR A 501 -22.20 -8.43 -0.07
CA TYR A 501 -21.44 -8.37 1.17
C TYR A 501 -20.01 -8.82 0.93
N ALA A 502 -19.05 -8.14 1.53
CA ALA A 502 -17.64 -8.50 1.44
C ALA A 502 -17.32 -9.88 2.04
N ALA A 503 -18.11 -10.35 3.00
CA ALA A 503 -17.92 -11.66 3.62
C ALA A 503 -19.26 -12.34 3.96
N LYS A 504 -19.28 -13.68 3.93
CA LYS A 504 -20.43 -14.52 4.28
C LYS A 504 -20.74 -14.43 5.78
N HIS A 505 -21.99 -14.76 6.14
CA HIS A 505 -22.41 -14.88 7.54
C HIS A 505 -21.42 -15.76 8.36
N GLY A 506 -21.01 -15.29 9.52
CA GLY A 506 -20.02 -15.95 10.38
C GLY A 506 -18.56 -15.73 10.01
N GLN A 507 -18.25 -15.00 8.94
CA GLN A 507 -16.90 -14.60 8.55
C GLN A 507 -16.65 -13.11 8.79
N THR A 508 -15.39 -12.72 8.93
CA THR A 508 -14.97 -11.32 9.09
C THR A 508 -14.51 -10.78 7.75
N ALA A 509 -14.95 -9.59 7.36
CA ALA A 509 -14.31 -8.85 6.30
C ALA A 509 -12.92 -8.43 6.77
N LEU A 510 -11.89 -8.81 6.01
CA LEU A 510 -10.49 -8.56 6.35
C LEU A 510 -10.11 -7.15 5.88
N GLU A 511 -9.34 -6.45 6.73
CA GLU A 511 -8.70 -5.19 6.33
C GLU A 511 -7.59 -5.44 5.29
N GLY A 512 -7.14 -6.70 5.11
CA GLY A 512 -6.05 -7.09 4.25
C GLY A 512 -4.67 -6.79 4.85
N ASP A 513 -3.65 -7.42 4.30
CA ASP A 513 -2.24 -7.16 4.63
C ASP A 513 -1.67 -6.00 3.76
N GLY A 514 -2.50 -5.40 2.91
CA GLY A 514 -2.17 -4.38 1.93
C GLY A 514 -2.71 -2.99 2.25
N VAL A 515 -2.70 -2.13 1.23
CA VAL A 515 -3.20 -0.74 1.34
C VAL A 515 -4.72 -0.69 1.33
N ASP A 516 -5.38 -1.58 0.58
CA ASP A 516 -6.83 -1.65 0.39
C ASP A 516 -7.38 -3.02 0.79
N SER A 517 -8.68 -3.12 1.05
CA SER A 517 -9.33 -4.40 1.38
C SER A 517 -9.30 -5.36 0.18
N PRO A 518 -9.27 -6.69 0.42
CA PRO A 518 -9.38 -7.67 -0.65
C PRO A 518 -10.66 -7.49 -1.49
N PHE A 519 -11.76 -7.12 -0.85
CA PHE A 519 -13.04 -6.91 -1.52
C PHE A 519 -13.03 -5.66 -2.42
N ALA A 520 -12.62 -4.50 -1.89
CA ALA A 520 -12.53 -3.27 -2.68
C ALA A 520 -11.59 -3.44 -3.88
N THR A 521 -10.46 -4.13 -3.67
CA THR A 521 -9.48 -4.42 -4.73
C THR A 521 -10.09 -5.28 -5.84
N ALA A 522 -10.75 -6.38 -5.49
CA ALA A 522 -11.38 -7.27 -6.46
C ALA A 522 -12.51 -6.55 -7.21
N VAL A 523 -13.42 -5.87 -6.49
CA VAL A 523 -14.51 -5.10 -7.11
C VAL A 523 -13.97 -4.04 -8.07
N ALA A 524 -13.02 -3.22 -7.63
CA ALA A 524 -12.46 -2.14 -8.46
C ALA A 524 -11.77 -2.65 -9.73
N ARG A 525 -11.18 -3.85 -9.68
CA ARG A 525 -10.62 -4.52 -10.84
C ARG A 525 -11.72 -5.04 -11.76
N ASP A 526 -12.65 -5.84 -11.23
CA ASP A 526 -13.57 -6.65 -12.02
C ASP A 526 -14.70 -5.84 -12.64
N ILE A 527 -15.12 -4.72 -12.03
CA ILE A 527 -16.11 -3.83 -12.68
C ILE A 527 -15.60 -3.19 -13.97
N ARG A 528 -14.27 -3.18 -14.20
CA ARG A 528 -13.64 -2.70 -15.44
C ARG A 528 -13.59 -3.77 -16.53
N GLU A 529 -13.99 -5.01 -16.22
CA GLU A 529 -13.98 -6.11 -17.18
C GLU A 529 -15.09 -5.91 -18.23
N PRO A 530 -14.74 -5.83 -19.53
CA PRO A 530 -15.73 -5.80 -20.58
C PRO A 530 -16.41 -7.17 -20.70
N HIS A 531 -17.66 -7.17 -21.11
CA HIS A 531 -18.45 -8.38 -21.40
C HIS A 531 -18.74 -9.28 -20.19
N VAL A 532 -18.55 -8.79 -18.98
CA VAL A 532 -18.92 -9.53 -17.77
C VAL A 532 -20.25 -9.02 -17.23
N GLU A 533 -21.26 -9.87 -17.25
CA GLU A 533 -22.58 -9.57 -16.70
C GLU A 533 -22.49 -9.45 -15.16
N VAL A 534 -23.27 -8.56 -14.55
CA VAL A 534 -23.13 -8.15 -13.15
C VAL A 534 -23.20 -9.33 -12.16
N ARG A 535 -24.03 -10.35 -12.42
CA ARG A 535 -24.13 -11.55 -11.56
C ARG A 535 -22.82 -12.34 -11.64
N LYS A 536 -22.32 -12.55 -12.86
CA LYS A 536 -21.06 -13.25 -13.10
C LYS A 536 -19.85 -12.47 -12.57
N LEU A 537 -19.92 -11.13 -12.62
CA LEU A 537 -18.88 -10.26 -12.06
C LEU A 537 -18.69 -10.53 -10.56
N PHE A 538 -19.79 -10.60 -9.79
CA PHE A 538 -19.65 -10.86 -8.35
C PHE A 538 -19.32 -12.31 -8.00
N ASP A 539 -19.53 -13.27 -8.91
CA ASP A 539 -18.93 -14.61 -8.80
C ASP A 539 -17.39 -14.55 -8.92
N LEU A 540 -16.87 -13.76 -9.87
CA LEU A 540 -15.41 -13.55 -10.02
C LEU A 540 -14.84 -12.84 -8.80
N VAL A 541 -15.47 -11.76 -8.34
CA VAL A 541 -15.08 -11.05 -7.10
C VAL A 541 -15.01 -12.02 -5.92
N ARG A 542 -16.00 -12.93 -5.78
CA ARG A 542 -16.00 -13.92 -4.71
C ARG A 542 -14.78 -14.84 -4.77
N ASP A 543 -14.49 -15.39 -5.96
CA ASP A 543 -13.41 -16.35 -6.15
C ASP A 543 -12.03 -15.69 -5.94
N ASP A 544 -11.88 -14.44 -6.36
CA ASP A 544 -10.67 -13.66 -6.19
C ASP A 544 -10.42 -13.25 -4.73
N VAL A 545 -11.46 -12.78 -4.03
CA VAL A 545 -11.37 -12.47 -2.60
C VAL A 545 -11.07 -13.74 -1.79
N TRP A 546 -11.70 -14.87 -2.13
CA TRP A 546 -11.43 -16.17 -1.50
C TRP A 546 -9.95 -16.55 -1.62
N THR A 547 -9.39 -16.38 -2.81
CA THR A 547 -7.97 -16.63 -3.08
C THR A 547 -7.06 -15.64 -2.36
N ALA A 548 -7.31 -14.34 -2.49
CA ALA A 548 -6.50 -13.27 -1.90
C ALA A 548 -6.49 -13.31 -0.36
N SER A 549 -7.61 -13.70 0.25
CA SER A 549 -7.75 -13.83 1.70
C SER A 549 -7.23 -15.16 2.26
N LYS A 550 -6.57 -15.99 1.46
CA LYS A 550 -6.13 -17.35 1.86
C LYS A 550 -7.30 -18.18 2.42
N HIS A 551 -8.44 -18.11 1.76
CA HIS A 551 -9.66 -18.84 2.09
C HIS A 551 -10.35 -18.41 3.41
N GLN A 552 -10.12 -17.17 3.86
CA GLN A 552 -10.71 -16.67 5.11
C GLN A 552 -11.94 -15.80 4.89
N GLN A 553 -12.08 -15.18 3.71
CA GLN A 553 -13.16 -14.25 3.40
C GLN A 553 -13.84 -14.66 2.09
N GLN A 554 -15.16 -14.85 2.14
CA GLN A 554 -15.97 -15.21 0.98
C GLN A 554 -17.09 -14.19 0.79
N PRO A 555 -17.02 -13.32 -0.23
CA PRO A 555 -18.12 -12.43 -0.60
C PRO A 555 -19.41 -13.19 -0.90
N PHE A 556 -20.51 -12.55 -0.63
CA PHE A 556 -21.82 -13.14 -0.80
C PHE A 556 -22.82 -12.13 -1.38
N THR A 557 -23.73 -12.62 -2.24
CA THR A 557 -24.73 -11.78 -2.92
C THR A 557 -26.14 -12.23 -2.57
N TYR A 558 -26.99 -11.26 -2.21
CA TYR A 558 -28.42 -11.45 -2.03
C TYR A 558 -29.23 -10.72 -3.09
N GLY A 559 -30.35 -11.29 -3.47
CA GLY A 559 -31.21 -10.76 -4.50
C GLY A 559 -30.61 -10.88 -5.90
N SER A 560 -31.33 -10.35 -6.87
CA SER A 560 -30.86 -10.30 -8.26
C SER A 560 -31.48 -9.11 -8.97
N PRO A 561 -30.78 -8.52 -9.95
CA PRO A 561 -31.37 -7.54 -10.83
C PRO A 561 -32.51 -8.16 -11.66
N PRO A 562 -33.35 -7.35 -12.33
CA PRO A 562 -34.46 -7.87 -13.15
C PRO A 562 -33.97 -8.93 -14.13
N GLY A 563 -34.59 -10.14 -14.11
CA GLY A 563 -34.09 -11.32 -14.79
C GLY A 563 -34.17 -11.34 -16.31
N ARG A 564 -34.80 -10.31 -16.94
CA ARG A 564 -34.93 -10.19 -18.39
C ARG A 564 -33.89 -9.27 -19.03
N GLU A 565 -33.06 -8.58 -18.23
CA GLU A 565 -32.03 -7.67 -18.69
C GLU A 565 -30.67 -8.12 -18.16
N ASP A 566 -29.67 -8.04 -19.01
CA ASP A 566 -28.27 -8.22 -18.62
C ASP A 566 -27.65 -6.86 -18.35
N PHE A 567 -26.86 -6.78 -17.28
CA PHE A 567 -26.23 -5.56 -16.83
C PHE A 567 -24.71 -5.68 -16.92
N TYR A 568 -24.07 -4.75 -17.63
CA TYR A 568 -22.63 -4.70 -17.83
C TYR A 568 -22.09 -3.36 -17.37
N PHE A 569 -21.14 -3.33 -16.43
CA PHE A 569 -20.48 -2.07 -16.05
C PHE A 569 -19.73 -1.46 -17.23
N VAL A 570 -19.04 -2.31 -18.00
CA VAL A 570 -18.45 -1.96 -19.29
C VAL A 570 -19.29 -2.63 -20.37
N ALA A 571 -20.00 -1.82 -21.13
CA ALA A 571 -20.98 -2.31 -22.09
C ALA A 571 -20.37 -3.08 -23.26
N VAL A 572 -21.16 -4.04 -23.76
CA VAL A 572 -20.98 -4.72 -25.03
C VAL A 572 -21.76 -3.94 -26.09
N LYS A 573 -21.18 -3.71 -27.26
CA LYS A 573 -21.94 -3.39 -28.49
C LYS A 573 -22.36 -4.64 -29.18
#